data_f7b6671859f88b83efc5ac88ae666a00
#
_entry.id   f7b6671859f88b83efc5ac88ae666a00
#
_cell.length_a   1.000
_cell.length_b   1.000
_cell.length_c   1.000
_cell.angle_alpha   90.00
_cell.angle_beta   90.00
_cell.angle_gamma   90.00
#
_symmetry.space_group_name_H-M   'P 1'
#
loop_
_entity.id
_entity.type
_entity.pdbx_description
1 polymer ?
#
loop_
_entity_poly.entity_id
_entity_poly.type
_entity_poly.pdbx_seq_one_letter_code
_entity_poly.pdbx_strand_id
1 'polypeptide(L)'
;VGSLPHYFRAHQRLLGEDPAPNLYDHGWRIFTRSEEMPPVVFHESAEVVDSLVSNGAVIAGRVERSVLSPGVHIGPGAVVRDAVLLNGTYIGPGAVVERTVIDKNVMVGGGAKVGRIDADATCGCPEFEGITLVGKWARIADGARVEPGVVVAPGEPMPEVEHYARIGEVTL
;
A
#
# COMPACT_ATOMS: atom_id res chain seq x y z
N VAL A 1 -3.19 1.19 -19.59
CA VAL A 1 -3.45 2.05 -18.40
C VAL A 1 -3.00 3.46 -18.74
N GLY A 2 -3.93 4.40 -18.94
CA GLY A 2 -3.61 5.76 -19.41
C GLY A 2 -3.76 6.87 -18.35
N SER A 3 -4.22 6.53 -17.14
CA SER A 3 -4.39 7.49 -16.05
C SER A 3 -4.31 6.81 -14.69
N LEU A 4 -4.09 7.60 -13.62
CA LEU A 4 -4.07 7.11 -12.25
C LEU A 4 -5.38 6.39 -11.85
N PRO A 5 -6.59 6.91 -12.14
CA PRO A 5 -7.82 6.20 -11.85
C PRO A 5 -7.94 4.85 -12.59
N HIS A 6 -7.50 4.76 -13.84
CA HIS A 6 -7.48 3.49 -14.55
C HIS A 6 -6.51 2.48 -13.94
N TYR A 7 -5.32 2.94 -13.52
CA TYR A 7 -4.35 2.11 -12.80
C TYR A 7 -4.94 1.57 -11.51
N PHE A 8 -5.52 2.44 -10.70
CA PHE A 8 -6.15 2.07 -9.44
C PHE A 8 -7.28 1.06 -9.64
N ARG A 9 -8.23 1.35 -10.55
CA ARG A 9 -9.33 0.43 -10.87
C ARG A 9 -8.86 -0.91 -11.39
N ALA A 10 -7.78 -0.94 -12.20
CA ALA A 10 -7.21 -2.20 -12.69
C ALA A 10 -6.73 -3.10 -11.55
N HIS A 11 -6.11 -2.51 -10.51
CA HIS A 11 -5.71 -3.28 -9.31
C HIS A 11 -6.91 -3.72 -8.48
N GLN A 12 -7.91 -2.86 -8.30
CA GLN A 12 -9.12 -3.22 -7.57
C GLN A 12 -9.91 -4.36 -8.25
N ARG A 13 -9.86 -4.46 -9.57
CA ARG A 13 -10.47 -5.56 -10.33
C ARG A 13 -9.78 -6.93 -10.15
N LEU A 14 -8.61 -6.98 -9.56
CA LEU A 14 -7.94 -8.23 -9.18
C LEU A 14 -8.51 -8.83 -7.89
N LEU A 15 -9.34 -8.07 -7.17
CA LEU A 15 -9.93 -8.44 -5.89
C LEU A 15 -11.35 -8.97 -6.06
N GLY A 16 -11.86 -9.64 -5.04
CA GLY A 16 -13.23 -10.14 -5.02
C GLY A 16 -13.40 -11.55 -5.60
N GLU A 17 -14.65 -11.95 -5.80
CA GLU A 17 -15.01 -13.33 -6.20
C GLU A 17 -14.82 -13.61 -7.70
N ASP A 18 -14.84 -12.55 -8.54
CA ASP A 18 -14.66 -12.67 -10.01
C ASP A 18 -13.56 -11.72 -10.50
N PRO A 19 -12.29 -12.02 -10.18
CA PRO A 19 -11.17 -11.15 -10.53
C PRO A 19 -10.89 -11.16 -12.04
N ALA A 20 -10.59 -10.00 -12.60
CA ALA A 20 -10.26 -9.84 -14.01
C ALA A 20 -8.98 -9.00 -14.23
N PRO A 21 -7.86 -9.60 -14.67
CA PRO A 21 -7.65 -11.02 -14.98
C PRO A 21 -7.60 -11.91 -13.74
N ASN A 22 -7.99 -13.16 -13.87
CA ASN A 22 -7.83 -14.13 -12.81
C ASN A 22 -6.36 -14.59 -12.72
N LEU A 23 -5.66 -14.19 -11.68
CA LEU A 23 -4.25 -14.54 -11.46
C LEU A 23 -4.04 -16.03 -11.13
N TYR A 24 -5.10 -16.74 -10.76
CA TYR A 24 -5.08 -18.16 -10.42
C TYR A 24 -5.53 -19.06 -11.59
N ASP A 25 -5.68 -18.51 -12.80
CA ASP A 25 -5.99 -19.30 -13.98
C ASP A 25 -4.77 -20.14 -14.41
N HIS A 26 -4.84 -21.44 -14.19
CA HIS A 26 -3.79 -22.38 -14.58
C HIS A 26 -3.62 -22.51 -16.09
N GLY A 27 -4.65 -22.16 -16.88
CA GLY A 27 -4.60 -22.15 -18.34
C GLY A 27 -3.87 -20.95 -18.92
N TRP A 28 -3.76 -19.87 -18.15
CA TRP A 28 -3.10 -18.64 -18.55
C TRP A 28 -2.11 -18.14 -17.49
N ARG A 29 -0.92 -18.74 -17.50
CA ARG A 29 0.14 -18.34 -16.56
C ARG A 29 0.78 -17.04 -16.95
N ILE A 30 0.78 -16.08 -16.04
CA ILE A 30 1.48 -14.80 -16.19
C ILE A 30 2.89 -14.97 -15.64
N PHE A 31 3.89 -14.86 -16.54
CA PHE A 31 5.29 -14.91 -16.15
C PHE A 31 5.81 -13.49 -15.92
N THR A 32 6.31 -13.25 -14.75
CA THR A 32 6.93 -11.98 -14.38
C THR A 32 8.19 -12.24 -13.55
N ARG A 33 9.00 -11.19 -13.33
CA ARG A 33 10.15 -11.30 -12.44
C ARG A 33 9.64 -11.57 -11.02
N SER A 34 9.97 -12.75 -10.48
CA SER A 34 9.73 -13.07 -9.08
C SER A 34 10.88 -12.52 -8.24
N GLU A 35 10.54 -11.81 -7.17
CA GLU A 35 11.48 -11.54 -6.08
C GLU A 35 11.37 -12.69 -5.10
N GLU A 36 12.49 -13.37 -4.84
CA GLU A 36 12.53 -14.42 -3.82
C GLU A 36 12.49 -13.76 -2.45
N MET A 37 11.36 -13.83 -1.81
CA MET A 37 11.11 -13.30 -0.47
C MET A 37 10.48 -14.38 0.41
N PRO A 38 10.65 -14.30 1.74
CA PRO A 38 10.02 -15.25 2.65
C PRO A 38 8.49 -15.19 2.54
N PRO A 39 7.78 -16.20 3.03
CA PRO A 39 6.32 -16.17 3.12
C PRO A 39 5.80 -14.95 3.90
N VAL A 40 4.54 -14.61 3.68
CA VAL A 40 3.85 -13.55 4.41
C VAL A 40 3.74 -13.92 5.89
N VAL A 41 3.96 -12.94 6.77
CA VAL A 41 3.76 -13.07 8.22
C VAL A 41 2.54 -12.27 8.63
N PHE A 42 1.59 -12.93 9.30
CA PHE A 42 0.45 -12.28 9.93
C PHE A 42 0.63 -12.34 11.45
N HIS A 43 0.63 -11.18 12.10
CA HIS A 43 0.62 -11.10 13.56
C HIS A 43 -0.79 -11.41 14.10
N GLU A 44 -0.90 -11.67 15.40
CA GLU A 44 -2.16 -12.00 16.05
C GLU A 44 -3.24 -10.90 15.89
N SER A 45 -2.81 -9.65 15.78
CA SER A 45 -3.67 -8.48 15.57
C SER A 45 -4.03 -8.20 14.11
N ALA A 46 -3.54 -8.99 13.16
CA ALA A 46 -3.77 -8.76 11.74
C ALA A 46 -5.20 -9.12 11.32
N GLU A 47 -5.84 -8.21 10.62
CA GLU A 47 -7.12 -8.45 9.95
C GLU A 47 -6.95 -8.18 8.45
N VAL A 48 -7.18 -9.18 7.61
CA VAL A 48 -7.04 -9.03 6.15
C VAL A 48 -8.32 -9.50 5.47
N VAL A 49 -8.95 -8.61 4.71
CA VAL A 49 -10.22 -8.85 4.03
C VAL A 49 -10.11 -8.41 2.55
N ASP A 50 -10.57 -9.25 1.62
CA ASP A 50 -10.63 -8.97 0.18
C ASP A 50 -9.35 -8.32 -0.37
N SER A 51 -8.19 -8.88 -0.04
CA SER A 51 -6.92 -8.26 -0.37
C SER A 51 -5.92 -9.25 -0.95
N LEU A 52 -5.06 -8.79 -1.85
CA LEU A 52 -3.92 -9.55 -2.35
C LEU A 52 -2.66 -9.14 -1.59
N VAL A 53 -1.98 -10.10 -1.00
CA VAL A 53 -0.75 -9.88 -0.24
C VAL A 53 0.37 -10.73 -0.81
N SER A 54 1.44 -10.08 -1.24
CA SER A 54 2.61 -10.73 -1.83
C SER A 54 3.63 -11.19 -0.79
N ASN A 55 4.55 -12.06 -1.19
CA ASN A 55 5.64 -12.60 -0.36
C ASN A 55 6.45 -11.49 0.33
N GLY A 56 7.03 -11.80 1.49
CA GLY A 56 7.82 -10.88 2.29
C GLY A 56 7.02 -9.82 3.03
N ALA A 57 5.70 -9.80 2.90
CA ALA A 57 4.88 -8.85 3.64
C ALA A 57 4.76 -9.25 5.12
N VAL A 58 4.70 -8.25 5.99
CA VAL A 58 4.45 -8.42 7.44
C VAL A 58 3.26 -7.57 7.82
N ILE A 59 2.21 -8.20 8.32
CA ILE A 59 0.94 -7.55 8.61
C ILE A 59 0.61 -7.66 10.10
N ALA A 60 0.52 -6.51 10.77
CA ALA A 60 0.10 -6.40 12.17
C ALA A 60 -1.12 -5.48 12.35
N GLY A 61 -1.64 -4.92 11.27
CA GLY A 61 -2.80 -4.03 11.23
C GLY A 61 -3.94 -4.59 10.41
N ARG A 62 -4.89 -3.73 10.06
CA ARG A 62 -6.07 -4.06 9.25
C ARG A 62 -5.86 -3.68 7.80
N VAL A 63 -6.14 -4.60 6.90
CA VAL A 63 -6.02 -4.42 5.44
C VAL A 63 -7.32 -4.85 4.79
N GLU A 64 -7.95 -3.95 4.03
CA GLU A 64 -9.21 -4.19 3.33
C GLU A 64 -9.12 -3.75 1.87
N ARG A 65 -9.63 -4.55 0.97
CA ARG A 65 -9.74 -4.26 -0.48
C ARG A 65 -8.47 -3.61 -1.05
N SER A 66 -7.31 -4.18 -0.73
CA SER A 66 -6.03 -3.59 -1.07
C SER A 66 -5.10 -4.59 -1.72
N VAL A 67 -4.17 -4.07 -2.53
CA VAL A 67 -3.13 -4.86 -3.18
C VAL A 67 -1.78 -4.47 -2.59
N LEU A 68 -1.12 -5.43 -1.95
CA LEU A 68 0.17 -5.27 -1.29
C LEU A 68 1.26 -6.04 -2.05
N SER A 69 2.22 -5.30 -2.60
CA SER A 69 3.39 -5.85 -3.30
C SER A 69 4.41 -6.47 -2.33
N PRO A 70 5.45 -7.15 -2.84
CA PRO A 70 6.45 -7.79 -2.01
C PRO A 70 7.11 -6.87 -0.98
N GLY A 71 7.33 -7.39 0.25
CA GLY A 71 8.05 -6.69 1.30
C GLY A 71 7.30 -5.52 1.94
N VAL A 72 5.99 -5.43 1.79
CA VAL A 72 5.18 -4.40 2.46
C VAL A 72 5.02 -4.71 3.94
N HIS A 73 5.19 -3.68 4.79
CA HIS A 73 5.01 -3.76 6.23
C HIS A 73 3.83 -2.91 6.70
N ILE A 74 2.91 -3.52 7.44
CA ILE A 74 1.77 -2.83 8.06
C ILE A 74 1.90 -2.94 9.58
N GLY A 75 2.16 -1.82 10.23
CA GLY A 75 2.36 -1.73 11.67
C GLY A 75 1.10 -1.99 12.50
N PRO A 76 1.27 -2.26 13.81
CA PRO A 76 0.16 -2.53 14.72
C PRO A 76 -0.87 -1.39 14.73
N GLY A 77 -2.16 -1.74 14.67
CA GLY A 77 -3.25 -0.76 14.69
C GLY A 77 -3.35 0.13 13.44
N ALA A 78 -2.48 -0.05 12.45
CA ALA A 78 -2.61 0.65 11.18
C ALA A 78 -3.82 0.12 10.40
N VAL A 79 -4.42 0.99 9.59
CA VAL A 79 -5.57 0.67 8.75
C VAL A 79 -5.28 1.05 7.31
N VAL A 80 -5.38 0.08 6.42
CA VAL A 80 -5.17 0.26 4.97
C VAL A 80 -6.44 -0.18 4.25
N ARG A 81 -7.08 0.71 3.50
CA ARG A 81 -8.30 0.43 2.75
C ARG A 81 -8.22 0.96 1.33
N ASP A 82 -8.81 0.21 0.39
CA ASP A 82 -8.90 0.62 -1.01
C ASP A 82 -7.55 1.19 -1.50
N ALA A 83 -6.44 0.47 -1.28
CA ALA A 83 -5.10 0.98 -1.54
C ALA A 83 -4.27 0.03 -2.41
N VAL A 84 -3.29 0.60 -3.10
CA VAL A 84 -2.25 -0.13 -3.83
C VAL A 84 -0.90 0.28 -3.24
N LEU A 85 -0.24 -0.65 -2.56
CA LEU A 85 1.06 -0.43 -1.95
C LEU A 85 2.14 -1.20 -2.72
N LEU A 86 3.13 -0.49 -3.26
CA LEU A 86 4.21 -1.11 -4.01
C LEU A 86 5.37 -1.54 -3.08
N ASN A 87 6.32 -2.27 -3.67
CA ASN A 87 7.39 -2.99 -2.97
C ASN A 87 8.07 -2.19 -1.87
N GLY A 88 8.31 -2.83 -0.72
CA GLY A 88 9.07 -2.26 0.39
C GLY A 88 8.42 -1.06 1.08
N THR A 89 7.13 -0.84 0.87
CA THR A 89 6.40 0.24 1.57
C THR A 89 6.19 -0.13 3.04
N TYR A 90 6.45 0.83 3.92
CA TYR A 90 6.23 0.73 5.35
C TYR A 90 5.10 1.64 5.80
N ILE A 91 4.13 1.09 6.50
CA ILE A 91 3.03 1.83 7.14
C ILE A 91 3.19 1.72 8.65
N GLY A 92 3.46 2.85 9.29
CA GLY A 92 3.72 2.94 10.73
C GLY A 92 2.51 2.60 11.61
N PRO A 93 2.76 2.33 12.92
CA PRO A 93 1.70 1.97 13.85
C PRO A 93 0.58 3.02 13.92
N GLY A 94 -0.67 2.57 13.89
CA GLY A 94 -1.83 3.47 13.98
C GLY A 94 -2.04 4.40 12.80
N ALA A 95 -1.25 4.29 11.73
CA ALA A 95 -1.45 5.10 10.53
C ALA A 95 -2.71 4.64 9.77
N VAL A 96 -3.35 5.57 9.06
CA VAL A 96 -4.52 5.30 8.24
C VAL A 96 -4.23 5.69 6.79
N VAL A 97 -4.39 4.74 5.88
CA VAL A 97 -4.17 4.92 4.44
C VAL A 97 -5.43 4.48 3.71
N GLU A 98 -6.06 5.40 3.00
CA GLU A 98 -7.30 5.10 2.30
C GLU A 98 -7.33 5.73 0.91
N ARG A 99 -7.82 4.97 -0.09
CA ARG A 99 -7.94 5.39 -1.49
C ARG A 99 -6.65 6.00 -2.04
N THR A 100 -5.55 5.24 -1.90
CA THR A 100 -4.19 5.73 -2.15
C THR A 100 -3.41 4.75 -3.00
N VAL A 101 -2.57 5.27 -3.88
CA VAL A 101 -1.49 4.52 -4.55
C VAL A 101 -0.17 4.99 -3.94
N ILE A 102 0.56 4.08 -3.33
CA ILE A 102 1.88 4.33 -2.73
C ILE A 102 2.94 3.59 -3.54
N ASP A 103 3.91 4.34 -4.05
CA ASP A 103 5.02 3.79 -4.82
C ASP A 103 6.06 3.11 -3.91
N LYS A 104 7.12 2.58 -4.49
CA LYS A 104 8.11 1.71 -3.83
C LYS A 104 8.89 2.43 -2.75
N ASN A 105 9.22 1.69 -1.69
CA ASN A 105 10.12 2.12 -0.62
C ASN A 105 9.67 3.43 0.07
N VAL A 106 8.38 3.65 0.17
CA VAL A 106 7.80 4.77 0.91
C VAL A 106 7.71 4.42 2.39
N MET A 107 7.96 5.40 3.24
CA MET A 107 7.76 5.30 4.68
C MET A 107 6.63 6.23 5.12
N VAL A 108 5.57 5.67 5.68
CA VAL A 108 4.47 6.39 6.31
C VAL A 108 4.64 6.28 7.82
N GLY A 109 4.80 7.40 8.48
CA GLY A 109 5.02 7.48 9.93
C GLY A 109 3.82 7.04 10.76
N GLY A 110 4.08 6.78 12.04
CA GLY A 110 3.04 6.36 12.99
C GLY A 110 1.93 7.39 13.13
N GLY A 111 0.67 6.94 13.19
CA GLY A 111 -0.50 7.81 13.32
C GLY A 111 -0.76 8.76 12.15
N ALA A 112 0.03 8.70 11.08
CA ALA A 112 -0.19 9.52 9.90
C ALA A 112 -1.50 9.15 9.19
N LYS A 113 -2.10 10.12 8.51
CA LYS A 113 -3.36 9.97 7.77
C LYS A 113 -3.15 10.32 6.31
N VAL A 114 -3.35 9.37 5.41
CA VAL A 114 -3.08 9.53 3.97
C VAL A 114 -4.32 9.18 3.16
N GLY A 115 -4.79 10.12 2.38
CA GLY A 115 -5.91 9.95 1.47
C GLY A 115 -7.28 10.23 2.09
N ARG A 116 -8.31 9.55 1.59
CA ARG A 116 -9.71 9.83 1.94
C ARG A 116 -10.11 9.14 3.25
N ILE A 117 -9.86 9.79 4.36
CA ILE A 117 -10.15 9.24 5.69
C ILE A 117 -11.53 9.64 6.18
N ASP A 118 -12.03 10.79 5.73
CA ASP A 118 -13.36 11.29 6.08
C ASP A 118 -14.30 11.14 4.88
N ALA A 119 -15.49 10.60 5.11
CA ALA A 119 -16.49 10.36 4.05
C ALA A 119 -16.91 11.65 3.31
N ASP A 120 -16.79 12.79 3.98
CA ASP A 120 -17.16 14.10 3.47
C ASP A 120 -16.00 14.88 2.83
N ALA A 121 -14.78 14.29 2.79
CA ALA A 121 -13.65 14.94 2.16
C ALA A 121 -13.88 15.09 0.65
N THR A 122 -14.28 16.27 0.24
CA THR A 122 -14.39 16.63 -1.18
C THR A 122 -13.01 16.87 -1.74
N CYS A 123 -12.58 16.03 -2.68
CA CYS A 123 -11.35 16.23 -3.39
C CYS A 123 -11.48 17.38 -4.40
N GLY A 124 -10.59 18.36 -4.31
CA GLY A 124 -10.46 19.44 -5.30
C GLY A 124 -9.81 19.03 -6.62
N CYS A 125 -9.49 17.75 -6.82
CA CYS A 125 -8.78 17.25 -8.00
C CYS A 125 -9.64 16.24 -8.79
N PRO A 126 -10.48 16.72 -9.73
CA PRO A 126 -11.34 15.85 -10.54
C PRO A 126 -10.56 14.78 -11.32
N GLU A 127 -9.35 15.10 -11.76
CA GLU A 127 -8.51 14.21 -12.58
C GLU A 127 -8.11 12.91 -11.88
N PHE A 128 -8.00 12.94 -10.55
CA PHE A 128 -7.59 11.77 -9.76
C PHE A 128 -8.75 11.09 -9.02
N GLU A 129 -9.96 11.57 -9.15
CA GLU A 129 -11.14 10.99 -8.48
C GLU A 129 -10.94 10.79 -6.97
N GLY A 130 -10.19 11.66 -6.32
CA GLY A 130 -9.84 11.58 -4.91
C GLY A 130 -8.77 10.53 -4.55
N ILE A 131 -8.11 9.93 -5.53
CA ILE A 131 -7.00 9.01 -5.30
C ILE A 131 -5.75 9.81 -4.97
N THR A 132 -5.15 9.55 -3.82
CA THR A 132 -3.86 10.12 -3.42
C THR A 132 -2.72 9.31 -4.02
N LEU A 133 -1.68 9.97 -4.50
CA LEU A 133 -0.48 9.34 -5.03
C LEU A 133 0.74 9.74 -4.19
N VAL A 134 1.48 8.74 -3.69
CA VAL A 134 2.72 8.96 -2.96
C VAL A 134 3.88 8.42 -3.77
N GLY A 135 4.81 9.30 -4.14
CA GLY A 135 5.94 8.98 -4.99
C GLY A 135 7.01 8.15 -4.27
N LYS A 136 7.80 7.43 -5.05
CA LYS A 136 8.86 6.53 -4.60
C LYS A 136 9.83 7.20 -3.61
N TRP A 137 10.23 6.49 -2.57
CA TRP A 137 11.14 6.97 -1.52
C TRP A 137 10.59 8.14 -0.67
N ALA A 138 9.35 8.56 -0.87
CA ALA A 138 8.76 9.61 -0.05
C ALA A 138 8.68 9.19 1.42
N ARG A 139 8.76 10.18 2.30
CA ARG A 139 8.63 10.00 3.74
C ARG A 139 7.54 10.90 4.27
N ILE A 140 6.54 10.30 4.88
CA ILE A 140 5.45 10.98 5.54
C ILE A 140 5.74 10.92 7.03
N ALA A 141 5.85 12.08 7.69
CA ALA A 141 6.19 12.16 9.11
C ALA A 141 5.08 11.56 9.99
N ASP A 142 5.44 11.22 11.25
CA ASP A 142 4.49 10.77 12.25
C ASP A 142 3.37 11.81 12.45
N GLY A 143 2.14 11.34 12.50
CA GLY A 143 0.95 12.18 12.68
C GLY A 143 0.62 13.12 11.52
N ALA A 144 1.41 13.12 10.44
CA ALA A 144 1.15 13.99 9.30
C ALA A 144 -0.16 13.63 8.59
N ARG A 145 -0.77 14.64 7.93
CA ARG A 145 -1.97 14.47 7.13
C ARG A 145 -1.68 14.79 5.66
N VAL A 146 -2.06 13.88 4.78
CA VAL A 146 -2.02 14.06 3.32
C VAL A 146 -3.45 13.97 2.81
N GLU A 147 -3.94 15.06 2.25
CA GLU A 147 -5.33 15.16 1.81
C GLU A 147 -5.63 14.31 0.56
N PRO A 148 -6.93 14.00 0.31
CA PRO A 148 -7.34 13.25 -0.87
C PRO A 148 -6.93 13.94 -2.17
N GLY A 149 -6.49 13.13 -3.16
CA GLY A 149 -6.11 13.63 -4.48
C GLY A 149 -4.81 14.41 -4.54
N VAL A 150 -4.03 14.45 -3.45
CA VAL A 150 -2.71 15.07 -3.42
C VAL A 150 -1.68 14.14 -4.06
N VAL A 151 -0.73 14.72 -4.77
CA VAL A 151 0.47 14.03 -5.25
C VAL A 151 1.65 14.43 -4.38
N VAL A 152 2.16 13.47 -3.61
CA VAL A 152 3.41 13.63 -2.86
C VAL A 152 4.57 13.28 -3.79
N ALA A 153 5.51 14.21 -3.96
CA ALA A 153 6.68 14.02 -4.81
C ALA A 153 7.57 12.86 -4.31
N PRO A 154 8.32 12.22 -5.21
CA PRO A 154 9.34 11.24 -4.82
C PRO A 154 10.36 11.85 -3.86
N GLY A 155 10.83 11.02 -2.92
CA GLY A 155 11.92 11.37 -2.01
C GLY A 155 13.29 10.99 -2.54
N GLU A 156 14.32 11.22 -1.73
CA GLU A 156 15.69 10.80 -2.02
C GLU A 156 15.84 9.28 -1.85
N PRO A 157 16.49 8.57 -2.79
CA PRO A 157 16.78 7.16 -2.64
C PRO A 157 17.60 6.88 -1.37
N MET A 158 17.22 5.82 -0.66
CA MET A 158 17.96 5.34 0.48
C MET A 158 18.62 4.00 0.12
N PRO A 159 19.85 3.70 0.58
CA PRO A 159 20.42 2.38 0.43
C PRO A 159 19.45 1.30 0.95
N GLU A 160 19.28 0.21 0.22
CA GLU A 160 18.35 -0.87 0.60
C GLU A 160 18.59 -1.36 2.03
N VAL A 161 19.88 -1.49 2.41
CA VAL A 161 20.27 -1.92 3.75
C VAL A 161 19.74 -1.01 4.85
N GLU A 162 19.77 0.32 4.65
CA GLU A 162 19.22 1.27 5.63
C GLU A 162 17.68 1.25 5.66
N HIS A 163 17.06 1.05 4.49
CA HIS A 163 15.61 0.94 4.40
C HIS A 163 15.09 -0.26 5.20
N TYR A 164 15.67 -1.45 4.97
CA TYR A 164 15.29 -2.67 5.69
C TYR A 164 15.71 -2.65 7.17
N ALA A 165 16.82 -2.02 7.52
CA ALA A 165 17.23 -1.87 8.92
C ALA A 165 16.22 -1.04 9.70
N ARG A 166 15.70 0.06 9.13
CA ARG A 166 14.67 0.88 9.77
C ARG A 166 13.33 0.17 9.91
N ILE A 167 12.96 -0.68 8.94
CA ILE A 167 11.79 -1.54 9.04
C ILE A 167 12.01 -2.61 10.13
N GLY A 168 13.22 -3.15 10.27
CA GLY A 168 13.58 -4.15 11.27
C GLY A 168 13.70 -3.60 12.70
N GLU A 169 13.99 -2.31 12.88
CA GLU A 169 13.96 -1.64 14.19
C GLU A 169 12.52 -1.48 14.73
N VAL A 170 11.53 -1.58 13.86
CA VAL A 170 10.12 -1.69 14.24
C VAL A 170 9.83 -3.17 14.51
N THR A 171 10.17 -3.58 15.70
CA THR A 171 10.10 -4.89 16.33
C THR A 171 9.04 -5.84 15.75
N LEU A 172 9.51 -7.04 15.37
CA LEU A 172 8.72 -8.28 15.29
C LEU A 172 8.06 -8.59 16.64
#